data_823e58972435638501b73ff3a0dfb541
#
_entry.id   823e58972435638501b73ff3a0dfb541
#
_cell.length_a   1.000
_cell.length_b   1.000
_cell.length_c   1.000
_cell.angle_alpha   90.00
_cell.angle_beta   90.00
_cell.angle_gamma   90.00
#
_symmetry.space_group_name_H-M   'P 1'
#
loop_
_entity.id
_entity.type
_entity.pdbx_description
1 polymer ?
#
loop_
_entity_poly.entity_id
_entity_poly.type
_entity_poly.pdbx_seq_one_letter_code
_entity_poly.pdbx_strand_id
1 'polypeptide(L)' 'MTAFVTPKSKKARNRFCNLMEKESECIIEQNKGDRVFLRSLNGKNFFWVNLFNDSDWSIEL' A
#
# COMPACT_ATOMS: atom_id res chain seq x y z
N MET A 1 -4.07 -6.40 11.64
CA MET A 1 -2.70 -6.43 11.13
C MET A 1 -2.45 -5.22 10.24
N THR A 2 -1.24 -4.72 10.27
CA THR A 2 -0.86 -3.54 9.48
C THR A 2 0.36 -3.87 8.64
N ALA A 3 0.59 -3.06 7.62
CA ALA A 3 1.75 -3.14 6.76
C ALA A 3 2.23 -1.73 6.44
N PHE A 4 3.51 -1.59 6.16
CA PHE A 4 4.09 -0.32 5.72
C PHE A 4 4.38 -0.39 4.23
N VAL A 5 3.95 0.61 3.47
CA VAL A 5 4.17 0.68 2.04
C VAL A 5 5.00 1.90 1.69
N THR A 6 5.86 1.72 0.69
CA THR A 6 6.71 2.79 0.16
C THR A 6 6.56 2.81 -1.35
N PRO A 7 6.30 3.98 -1.96
CA PRO A 7 6.18 4.04 -3.41
C PRO A 7 7.55 3.86 -4.07
N LYS A 8 7.60 3.05 -5.14
CA LYS A 8 8.82 2.80 -5.90
C LYS A 8 8.84 3.55 -7.23
N SER A 9 7.68 3.79 -7.83
CA SER A 9 7.57 4.47 -9.12
C SER A 9 7.17 5.93 -8.92
N LYS A 10 7.38 6.73 -9.95
CA LYS A 10 6.93 8.13 -9.94
C LYS A 10 5.40 8.19 -9.84
N LYS A 11 4.70 7.31 -10.55
CA LYS A 11 3.26 7.20 -10.52
C LYS A 11 2.77 6.90 -9.10
N ALA A 12 3.40 5.93 -8.45
CA ALA A 12 3.04 5.57 -7.09
C ALA A 12 3.34 6.68 -6.09
N ARG A 13 4.45 7.40 -6.26
CA ARG A 13 4.79 8.53 -5.40
C ARG A 13 3.75 9.65 -5.50
N ASN A 14 3.29 9.95 -6.71
CA ASN A 14 2.25 10.96 -6.91
C ASN A 14 0.94 10.53 -6.27
N ARG A 15 0.59 9.27 -6.43
CA ARG A 15 -0.62 8.70 -5.83
C ARG A 15 -0.51 8.67 -4.32
N PHE A 16 0.65 8.31 -3.79
CA PHE A 16 0.91 8.26 -2.36
C PHE A 16 0.63 9.62 -1.69
N CYS A 17 1.15 10.69 -2.28
CA CYS A 17 0.94 12.03 -1.74
C CYS A 17 -0.55 12.41 -1.69
N ASN A 18 -1.33 11.95 -2.66
CA ASN A 18 -2.76 12.25 -2.73
C ASN A 18 -3.60 11.35 -1.82
N LEU A 19 -3.19 10.09 -1.66
CA LEU A 19 -4.01 9.09 -0.97
C LEU A 19 -3.68 8.98 0.51
N MET A 20 -2.40 9.04 0.87
CA MET A 20 -1.94 8.70 2.21
C MET A 20 -1.17 9.82 2.89
N GLU A 21 -1.04 10.94 2.22
CA GLU A 21 -0.30 12.09 2.74
C GLU A 21 1.12 11.69 3.15
N LYS A 22 1.41 11.65 4.46
CA LYS A 22 2.75 11.30 4.95
C LYS A 22 2.79 9.93 5.63
N GLU A 23 1.64 9.29 5.76
CA GLU A 23 1.56 8.02 6.47
C GLU A 23 1.65 6.86 5.50
N SER A 24 2.53 5.93 5.80
CA SER A 24 2.75 4.74 4.98
C SER A 24 2.13 3.48 5.59
N GLU A 25 1.61 3.56 6.80
CA GLU A 25 0.99 2.42 7.45
C GLU A 25 -0.42 2.20 6.93
N CYS A 26 -0.73 0.96 6.61
CA CYS A 26 -2.05 0.57 6.11
C CYS A 26 -2.56 -0.65 6.87
N ILE A 27 -3.87 -0.82 6.90
CA ILE A 27 -4.50 -1.99 7.50
C ILE A 27 -4.66 -3.06 6.42
N ILE A 28 -4.27 -4.29 6.76
CA ILE A 28 -4.44 -5.42 5.84
C ILE A 28 -5.87 -5.92 5.96
N GLU A 29 -6.67 -5.69 4.93
CA GLU A 29 -8.06 -6.14 4.87
C GLU A 29 -8.18 -7.58 4.39
N GLN A 30 -7.35 -7.96 3.42
CA GLN A 30 -7.31 -9.31 2.87
C GLN A 30 -5.88 -9.69 2.53
N ASN A 31 -5.55 -10.97 2.72
CA ASN A 31 -4.25 -11.52 2.34
C ASN A 31 -4.50 -12.75 1.48
N LYS A 32 -4.07 -12.69 0.21
CA LYS A 32 -4.23 -13.78 -0.74
C LYS A 32 -2.97 -14.63 -0.89
N GLY A 33 -1.92 -14.35 -0.11
CA GLY A 33 -0.65 -15.06 -0.19
C GLY A 33 0.36 -14.40 -1.10
N ASP A 34 -0.03 -14.06 -2.32
CA ASP A 34 0.82 -13.37 -3.29
C ASP A 34 0.55 -11.87 -3.34
N ARG A 35 -0.56 -11.41 -2.79
CA ARG A 35 -0.96 -10.01 -2.78
C ARG A 35 -1.82 -9.73 -1.56
N VAL A 36 -1.87 -8.48 -1.17
CA VAL A 36 -2.70 -8.03 -0.05
C VAL A 36 -3.57 -6.87 -0.49
N PHE A 37 -4.76 -6.82 0.09
CA PHE A 37 -5.66 -5.69 -0.07
C PHE A 37 -5.51 -4.80 1.14
N LEU A 38 -5.13 -3.55 0.92
CA LEU A 38 -4.81 -2.61 1.98
C LEU A 38 -5.84 -1.49 2.05
N ARG A 39 -6.08 -1.04 3.26
CA ARG A 39 -6.90 0.14 3.54
C ARG A 39 -6.04 1.17 4.25
N SER A 40 -6.08 2.41 3.79
CA SER A 40 -5.37 3.49 4.47
C SER A 40 -5.92 3.70 5.87
N LEU A 41 -5.12 4.27 6.78
CA LEU A 41 -5.56 4.48 8.16
C LEU A 41 -6.77 5.40 8.27
N ASN A 42 -6.92 6.35 7.35
CA ASN A 42 -8.08 7.23 7.34
C ASN A 42 -9.35 6.54 6.81
N GLY A 43 -9.24 5.31 6.31
CA GLY A 43 -10.37 4.53 5.81
C GLY A 43 -10.92 4.95 4.47
N LYS A 44 -10.29 5.91 3.79
CA LYS A 44 -10.80 6.47 2.54
C LYS A 44 -10.25 5.82 1.29
N ASN A 45 -9.15 5.10 1.40
CA ASN A 45 -8.45 4.57 0.22
C ASN A 45 -8.17 3.09 0.37
N PHE A 46 -8.37 2.35 -0.72
CA PHE A 46 -8.16 0.91 -0.79
C PHE A 46 -7.32 0.61 -2.02
N PHE A 47 -6.37 -0.32 -1.90
CA PHE A 47 -5.58 -0.73 -3.05
C PHE A 47 -4.93 -2.09 -2.81
N TRP A 48 -4.53 -2.75 -3.92
CA TRP A 48 -3.83 -4.02 -3.88
C TRP A 48 -2.33 -3.82 -4.07
N VAL A 49 -1.54 -4.60 -3.34
CA VAL A 49 -0.09 -4.61 -3.50
C VAL A 49 0.36 -6.07 -3.65
N ASN A 50 1.16 -6.35 -4.66
CA ASN A 50 1.78 -7.66 -4.84
C ASN A 50 2.96 -7.81 -3.87
N LEU A 51 3.03 -8.95 -3.17
CA LEU A 51 4.08 -9.18 -2.18
C LEU A 51 5.42 -9.52 -2.82
N PHE A 52 5.41 -10.07 -4.03
CA PHE A 52 6.63 -10.60 -4.63
C PHE A 52 7.17 -9.80 -5.80
N ASN A 53 6.35 -9.07 -6.50
CA ASN A 53 6.80 -8.43 -7.73
C ASN A 53 5.97 -7.20 -8.08
N ASP A 54 5.86 -6.28 -7.14
CA ASP A 54 5.15 -5.03 -7.39
C ASP A 54 6.12 -3.98 -7.94
N SER A 55 5.80 -3.42 -9.10
CA SER A 55 6.62 -2.40 -9.74
C SER A 55 6.41 -1.02 -9.13
N ASP A 56 5.31 -0.80 -8.44
CA ASP A 56 4.93 0.51 -7.92
C ASP A 56 5.17 0.67 -6.42
N TRP A 57 5.04 -0.42 -5.66
CA TRP A 57 5.07 -0.37 -4.20
C TRP A 57 6.06 -1.35 -3.61
N SER A 58 6.73 -0.90 -2.56
CA SER A 58 7.48 -1.77 -1.66
C SER A 58 6.64 -1.94 -0.39
N ILE A 59 6.51 -3.16 0.09
CA ILE A 59 5.68 -3.44 1.25
C ILE A 59 6.50 -4.17 2.31
N GLU A 60 6.27 -3.80 3.56
CA GLU A 60 6.88 -4.43 4.73
C GLU A 60 5.77 -4.80 5.72
N LEU A 61 5.66 -6.08 5.99
CA LEU A 61 4.63 -6.64 6.87
C LEU A 61 5.03 -6.65 8.35
#